data_0d2f90107a46d64416f64e0cf9a04407
#
_entry.id   0d2f90107a46d64416f64e0cf9a04407
#
_cell.length_a   1.000
_cell.length_b   1.000
_cell.length_c   1.000
_cell.angle_alpha   90.00
_cell.angle_beta   90.00
_cell.angle_gamma   90.00
#
_symmetry.space_group_name_H-M   'P 1'
#
loop_
_entity.id
_entity.type
_entity.pdbx_description
1 polymer ?
#
loop_
_entity_poly.entity_id
_entity_poly.type
_entity_poly.pdbx_seq_one_letter_code
_entity_poly.pdbx_strand_id
1 'polypeptide(L)'
;MRKFLMLVLVSMMLVFTSLHVNAVEITPIGEINESPINFDGKEVRLKGIPKEATRIPLIKLKTYVLEDDTGEITIFTSDDLPVMGEELSIRVRVESLAIIMGEPLGMTVVELERYRDPIEI
;
A
#
# COMPACT_ATOMS: atom_id res chain seq x y z
N MET A 1 -4.47 -37.87 -36.03
CA MET A 1 -4.14 -38.09 -34.64
C MET A 1 -3.07 -37.13 -34.11
N ARG A 2 -1.95 -36.98 -34.81
CA ARG A 2 -0.89 -36.06 -34.35
C ARG A 2 -1.31 -34.61 -34.30
N LYS A 3 -2.12 -34.17 -35.25
CA LYS A 3 -2.66 -32.77 -35.26
C LYS A 3 -3.63 -32.52 -34.14
N PHE A 4 -4.38 -33.52 -33.72
CA PHE A 4 -5.32 -33.42 -32.63
C PHE A 4 -4.62 -33.27 -31.30
N LEU A 5 -3.55 -34.01 -31.06
CA LEU A 5 -2.73 -33.92 -29.86
C LEU A 5 -2.07 -32.56 -29.72
N MET A 6 -1.59 -31.96 -30.80
CA MET A 6 -1.01 -30.63 -30.78
C MET A 6 -2.06 -29.55 -30.45
N LEU A 7 -3.26 -29.66 -30.98
CA LEU A 7 -4.34 -28.74 -30.68
C LEU A 7 -4.76 -28.80 -29.21
N VAL A 8 -4.76 -29.99 -28.62
CA VAL A 8 -5.09 -30.16 -27.20
C VAL A 8 -4.02 -29.53 -26.32
N LEU A 9 -2.73 -29.70 -26.66
CA LEU A 9 -1.63 -29.11 -25.92
C LEU A 9 -1.64 -27.58 -25.98
N VAL A 10 -1.92 -27.01 -27.14
CA VAL A 10 -2.01 -25.55 -27.31
C VAL A 10 -3.19 -24.99 -26.54
N SER A 11 -4.33 -25.68 -26.55
CA SER A 11 -5.51 -25.29 -25.77
C SER A 11 -5.23 -25.31 -24.28
N MET A 12 -4.50 -26.31 -23.80
CA MET A 12 -4.13 -26.43 -22.40
C MET A 12 -3.19 -25.32 -21.95
N MET A 13 -2.27 -24.92 -22.82
CA MET A 13 -1.37 -23.80 -22.57
C MET A 13 -2.10 -22.47 -22.46
N LEU A 14 -3.11 -22.24 -23.30
CA LEU A 14 -3.93 -21.03 -23.27
C LEU A 14 -4.76 -20.94 -21.98
N VAL A 15 -5.28 -22.07 -21.51
CA VAL A 15 -6.02 -22.12 -20.25
C VAL A 15 -5.11 -21.79 -19.07
N PHE A 16 -3.85 -22.23 -19.11
CA PHE A 16 -2.90 -21.93 -18.04
C PHE A 16 -2.59 -20.42 -17.94
N THR A 17 -2.49 -19.72 -19.05
CA THR A 17 -2.25 -18.27 -19.04
C THR A 17 -3.46 -17.47 -18.57
N SER A 18 -4.67 -18.01 -18.74
CA SER A 18 -5.88 -17.33 -18.28
C SER A 18 -6.15 -17.46 -16.79
N LEU A 19 -5.40 -18.31 -16.10
CA LEU A 19 -5.52 -18.49 -14.64
C LEU A 19 -4.61 -17.57 -13.85
N HIS A 20 -4.02 -16.60 -14.50
CA HIS A 20 -3.17 -15.63 -13.84
C HIS A 20 -4.03 -14.68 -13.00
N VAL A 21 -4.05 -14.89 -11.69
CA VAL A 21 -4.80 -14.06 -10.75
C VAL A 21 -3.92 -12.92 -10.29
N ASN A 22 -4.41 -11.70 -10.45
CA ASN A 22 -3.75 -10.51 -9.91
C ASN A 22 -4.01 -10.45 -8.41
N ALA A 23 -3.13 -11.06 -7.64
CA ALA A 23 -3.16 -10.89 -6.20
C ALA A 23 -2.65 -9.50 -5.84
N VAL A 24 -3.37 -8.80 -4.95
CA VAL A 24 -2.92 -7.51 -4.44
C VAL A 24 -1.83 -7.77 -3.42
N GLU A 25 -0.62 -7.27 -3.71
CA GLU A 25 0.51 -7.44 -2.81
C GLU A 25 0.50 -6.37 -1.72
N ILE A 26 0.70 -6.81 -0.50
CA ILE A 26 0.95 -5.90 0.63
C ILE A 26 2.45 -5.68 0.71
N THR A 27 2.86 -4.42 0.68
CA THR A 27 4.27 -4.05 0.79
C THR A 27 4.66 -4.00 2.26
N PRO A 28 5.72 -4.69 2.67
CA PRO A 28 6.21 -4.56 4.04
C PRO A 28 6.72 -3.14 4.31
N ILE A 29 6.32 -2.58 5.44
CA ILE A 29 6.70 -1.21 5.82
C ILE A 29 8.23 -1.07 5.91
N GLY A 30 8.91 -2.09 6.42
CA GLY A 30 10.37 -2.09 6.51
C GLY A 30 11.07 -1.93 5.17
N GLU A 31 10.51 -2.43 4.08
CA GLU A 31 11.10 -2.24 2.75
C GLU A 31 11.09 -0.77 2.32
N ILE A 32 10.02 -0.06 2.63
CA ILE A 32 9.93 1.37 2.31
C ILE A 32 10.95 2.14 3.14
N ASN A 33 11.06 1.81 4.43
CA ASN A 33 12.01 2.48 5.33
C ASN A 33 13.47 2.25 4.93
N GLU A 34 13.79 1.07 4.43
CA GLU A 34 15.15 0.74 4.01
C GLU A 34 15.54 1.42 2.70
N SER A 35 14.61 1.58 1.78
CA SER A 35 14.91 2.08 0.45
C SER A 35 13.82 3.03 -0.06
N PRO A 36 13.60 4.15 0.63
CA PRO A 36 12.50 5.05 0.27
C PRO A 36 12.58 5.57 -1.16
N ILE A 37 13.77 5.76 -1.69
CA ILE A 37 13.94 6.24 -3.06
C ILE A 37 13.41 5.26 -4.11
N ASN A 38 13.41 3.96 -3.79
CA ASN A 38 12.88 2.95 -4.70
C ASN A 38 11.36 2.99 -4.78
N PHE A 39 10.72 3.65 -3.84
CA PHE A 39 9.27 3.77 -3.78
C PHE A 39 8.77 5.16 -4.17
N ASP A 40 9.68 6.09 -4.47
CA ASP A 40 9.31 7.46 -4.79
C ASP A 40 8.32 7.53 -5.96
N GLY A 41 7.21 8.22 -5.72
CA GLY A 41 6.13 8.34 -6.70
C GLY A 41 5.27 7.10 -6.87
N LYS A 42 5.56 6.03 -6.16
CA LYS A 42 4.81 4.76 -6.29
C LYS A 42 3.63 4.70 -5.32
N GLU A 43 2.59 4.02 -5.77
CA GLU A 43 1.45 3.68 -4.93
C GLU A 43 1.61 2.23 -4.49
N VAL A 44 1.49 1.99 -3.21
CA VAL A 44 1.60 0.66 -2.63
C VAL A 44 0.47 0.44 -1.62
N ARG A 45 0.19 -0.81 -1.32
CA ARG A 45 -0.77 -1.18 -0.30
C ARG A 45 -0.04 -1.59 0.97
N LEU A 46 -0.46 -1.00 2.08
CA LEU A 46 0.07 -1.29 3.40
C LEU A 46 -1.02 -1.90 4.28
N LYS A 47 -0.60 -2.70 5.22
CA LYS A 47 -1.48 -3.31 6.20
C LYS A 47 -0.78 -3.32 7.56
N GLY A 48 -1.46 -2.83 8.58
CA GLY A 48 -0.85 -2.77 9.90
C GLY A 48 -1.82 -2.25 10.95
N ILE A 49 -1.27 -1.90 12.09
CA ILE A 49 -2.01 -1.40 13.24
C ILE A 49 -1.72 0.09 13.40
N PRO A 50 -2.74 0.95 13.33
CA PRO A 50 -2.54 2.38 13.53
C PRO A 50 -2.37 2.73 15.01
N LYS A 51 -1.48 3.68 15.28
CA LYS A 51 -1.22 4.21 16.61
C LYS A 51 -0.75 5.66 16.53
N GLU A 52 -0.65 6.34 17.66
CA GLU A 52 -0.05 7.67 17.79
C GLU A 52 -0.62 8.70 16.80
N ALA A 53 -1.92 8.91 16.84
CA ALA A 53 -2.56 9.88 15.98
C ALA A 53 -2.24 11.31 16.39
N THR A 54 -2.01 12.18 15.41
CA THR A 54 -1.73 13.59 15.61
C THR A 54 -2.52 14.43 14.61
N ARG A 55 -3.10 15.51 15.08
CA ARG A 55 -3.75 16.51 14.24
C ARG A 55 -2.82 17.71 14.10
N ILE A 56 -2.61 18.14 12.87
CA ILE A 56 -1.76 19.32 12.61
C ILE A 56 -2.64 20.56 12.69
N PRO A 57 -2.35 21.50 13.61
CA PRO A 57 -3.17 22.70 13.74
C PRO A 57 -3.18 23.55 12.47
N LEU A 58 -4.29 24.24 12.22
CA LEU A 58 -4.47 25.19 11.13
C LEU A 58 -4.60 24.59 9.73
N ILE A 59 -4.41 23.30 9.56
CA ILE A 59 -4.63 22.61 8.28
C ILE A 59 -5.45 21.35 8.51
N LYS A 60 -6.12 20.88 7.43
CA LYS A 60 -6.94 19.66 7.51
C LYS A 60 -6.09 18.40 7.31
N LEU A 61 -4.93 18.37 7.89
CA LEU A 61 -4.02 17.26 7.76
C LEU A 61 -3.80 16.61 9.12
N LYS A 62 -3.82 15.29 9.13
CA LYS A 62 -3.63 14.47 10.32
C LYS A 62 -2.56 13.43 10.01
N THR A 63 -1.93 12.95 11.04
CA THR A 63 -0.98 11.85 10.90
C THR A 63 -1.29 10.74 11.89
N TYR A 64 -0.93 9.54 11.52
CA TYR A 64 -0.90 8.41 12.44
C TYR A 64 0.26 7.51 12.05
N VAL A 65 0.74 6.72 12.99
CA VAL A 65 1.79 5.74 12.73
C VAL A 65 1.13 4.41 12.40
N LEU A 66 1.55 3.79 11.32
CA LEU A 66 1.12 2.44 10.95
C LEU A 66 2.26 1.49 11.22
N GLU A 67 2.00 0.42 11.95
CA GLU A 67 2.99 -0.57 12.34
C GLU A 67 2.63 -1.94 11.80
N ASP A 68 3.60 -2.62 11.20
CA ASP A 68 3.51 -4.03 10.86
C ASP A 68 4.69 -4.79 11.50
N ASP A 69 4.85 -6.05 11.16
CA ASP A 69 5.94 -6.88 11.71
C ASP A 69 7.34 -6.39 11.31
N THR A 70 7.44 -5.57 10.29
CA THR A 70 8.71 -5.13 9.70
C THR A 70 9.14 -3.74 10.11
N GLY A 71 8.22 -2.92 10.65
CA GLY A 71 8.56 -1.57 11.06
C GLY A 71 7.35 -0.66 11.22
N GLU A 72 7.64 0.61 11.34
CA GLU A 72 6.64 1.67 11.53
C GLU A 72 6.84 2.74 10.47
N ILE A 73 5.74 3.40 10.09
CA ILE A 73 5.79 4.49 9.14
C ILE A 73 4.70 5.52 9.48
N THR A 74 4.99 6.80 9.31
CA THR A 74 4.02 7.86 9.54
C THR A 74 3.18 8.06 8.28
N ILE A 75 1.87 8.01 8.43
CA ILE A 75 0.91 8.19 7.35
C ILE A 75 0.25 9.55 7.48
N PHE A 76 0.21 10.30 6.39
CA PHE A 76 -0.50 11.57 6.30
C PHE A 76 -1.88 11.32 5.69
N THR A 77 -2.92 11.84 6.31
CA THR A 77 -4.29 11.68 5.83
C THR A 77 -5.10 12.95 5.98
N SER A 78 -5.98 13.22 5.02
CA SER A 78 -6.98 14.27 5.12
C SER A 78 -8.33 13.74 5.59
N ASP A 79 -8.47 12.43 5.66
CA ASP A 79 -9.68 11.76 6.12
C ASP A 79 -9.75 11.70 7.66
N ASP A 80 -10.84 11.18 8.18
CA ASP A 80 -10.94 10.93 9.60
C ASP A 80 -9.88 9.93 10.05
N LEU A 81 -9.38 10.10 11.27
CA LEU A 81 -8.39 9.18 11.81
C LEU A 81 -8.98 7.77 11.92
N PRO A 82 -8.19 6.73 11.62
CA PRO A 82 -8.66 5.36 11.78
C PRO A 82 -8.81 5.00 13.26
N VAL A 83 -9.47 3.89 13.52
CA VAL A 83 -9.59 3.37 14.89
C VAL A 83 -8.22 2.83 15.32
N MET A 84 -7.66 3.43 16.36
CA MET A 84 -6.36 3.02 16.88
C MET A 84 -6.42 1.59 17.41
N GLY A 85 -5.39 0.80 17.12
CA GLY A 85 -5.28 -0.57 17.61
C GLY A 85 -6.00 -1.63 16.76
N GLU A 86 -6.77 -1.23 15.76
CA GLU A 86 -7.44 -2.17 14.86
C GLU A 86 -6.70 -2.27 13.53
N GLU A 87 -6.57 -3.48 13.01
CA GLU A 87 -5.90 -3.69 11.75
C GLU A 87 -6.51 -2.88 10.62
N LEU A 88 -5.64 -2.22 9.85
CA LEU A 88 -6.02 -1.30 8.79
C LEU A 88 -5.28 -1.66 7.52
N SER A 89 -5.99 -1.65 6.40
CA SER A 89 -5.41 -1.81 5.07
C SER A 89 -5.67 -0.53 4.27
N ILE A 90 -4.61 0.02 3.70
CA ILE A 90 -4.67 1.30 2.98
C ILE A 90 -3.81 1.26 1.73
N ARG A 91 -4.17 2.11 0.78
CA ARG A 91 -3.32 2.40 -0.37
C ARG A 91 -2.71 3.78 -0.16
N VAL A 92 -1.41 3.86 -0.34
CA VAL A 92 -0.65 5.09 -0.11
C VAL A 92 0.21 5.44 -1.31
N ARG A 93 0.58 6.71 -1.40
CA ARG A 93 1.63 7.17 -2.30
C ARG A 93 2.85 7.56 -1.48
N VAL A 94 4.00 7.07 -1.90
CA VAL A 94 5.27 7.42 -1.26
C VAL A 94 5.92 8.56 -2.05
N GLU A 95 6.32 9.61 -1.35
CA GLU A 95 7.04 10.73 -1.94
C GLU A 95 8.29 10.98 -1.11
N SER A 96 9.47 10.77 -1.71
CA SER A 96 10.74 10.82 -0.98
C SER A 96 11.28 12.21 -0.91
N LEU A 97 10.90 13.21 -1.26
CA LEU A 97 11.44 14.59 -1.16
C LEU A 97 10.32 15.63 -1.15
N ALA A 98 9.25 15.32 -0.43
CA ALA A 98 8.15 16.27 -0.30
C ALA A 98 8.63 17.54 0.39
N ILE A 99 8.27 18.68 -0.18
CA ILE A 99 8.53 19.99 0.41
C ILE A 99 7.20 20.55 0.86
N ILE A 100 7.04 20.72 2.17
CA ILE A 100 5.85 21.35 2.75
C ILE A 100 6.28 22.64 3.40
N MET A 101 5.65 23.75 3.01
CA MET A 101 5.94 25.09 3.54
C MET A 101 7.41 25.50 3.40
N GLY A 102 8.05 25.08 2.31
CA GLY A 102 9.45 25.41 2.04
C GLY A 102 10.48 24.56 2.75
N GLU A 103 10.06 23.61 3.60
CA GLU A 103 10.97 22.73 4.33
C GLU A 103 10.90 21.31 3.77
N PRO A 104 12.05 20.69 3.49
CA PRO A 104 12.06 19.28 3.07
C PRO A 104 11.70 18.38 4.24
N LEU A 105 10.68 17.55 4.07
CA LEU A 105 10.24 16.60 5.10
C LEU A 105 10.86 15.20 4.94
N GLY A 106 11.74 15.01 3.96
CA GLY A 106 12.24 13.70 3.63
C GLY A 106 11.13 12.86 2.98
N MET A 107 10.91 11.66 3.48
CA MET A 107 9.87 10.78 2.95
C MET A 107 8.50 11.16 3.51
N THR A 108 7.53 11.33 2.61
CA THR A 108 6.13 11.56 2.97
C THR A 108 5.29 10.42 2.40
N VAL A 109 4.43 9.84 3.22
CA VAL A 109 3.52 8.77 2.80
C VAL A 109 2.09 9.24 2.99
N VAL A 110 1.36 9.35 1.89
CA VAL A 110 0.02 9.94 1.87
C VAL A 110 -1.01 8.84 1.65
N GLU A 111 -1.99 8.77 2.53
CA GLU A 111 -3.10 7.85 2.38
C GLU A 111 -3.99 8.30 1.22
N LEU A 112 -4.22 7.40 0.26
CA LEU A 112 -5.08 7.65 -0.89
C LEU A 112 -6.45 6.99 -0.73
N GLU A 113 -6.48 5.80 -0.16
CA GLU A 113 -7.70 5.03 -0.01
C GLU A 113 -7.57 4.10 1.19
N ARG A 114 -8.67 3.93 1.91
CA ARG A 114 -8.75 3.05 3.07
C ARG A 114 -9.72 1.93 2.74
N TYR A 115 -9.31 0.70 2.98
CA TYR A 115 -10.13 -0.46 2.70
C TYR A 115 -10.79 -0.96 3.97
N ARG A 116 -12.04 -1.36 3.84
CA ARG A 116 -12.73 -2.04 4.92
C ARG A 116 -12.23 -3.47 5.02
N ASP A 117 -12.61 -4.15 6.09
CA ASP A 117 -12.21 -5.51 6.35
C ASP A 117 -12.31 -6.36 5.07
N PRO A 118 -11.20 -6.98 4.63
CA PRO A 118 -11.20 -7.83 3.45
C PRO A 118 -12.11 -9.06 3.56
N ILE A 119 -12.58 -9.38 4.74
CA ILE A 119 -13.48 -10.50 4.95
C ILE A 119 -14.88 -10.22 4.38
N GLU A 120 -15.23 -8.99 4.18
CA GLU A 120 -16.51 -8.58 3.61
C GLU A 120 -16.61 -8.78 2.10
N ILE A 121 -15.59 -9.31 1.50
CA ILE A 121 -15.56 -9.56 0.07
C ILE A 121 -16.28 -10.86 -0.25
#